data_fa0b08f0ccb49f0a70205a6c79750907
#
_entry.id   fa0b08f0ccb49f0a70205a6c79750907
#
_cell.length_a   1.000
_cell.length_b   1.000
_cell.length_c   1.000
_cell.angle_alpha   90.00
_cell.angle_beta   90.00
_cell.angle_gamma   90.00
#
_symmetry.space_group_name_H-M   'P 1'
#
loop_
_entity.id
_entity.type
_entity.pdbx_description
1 polymer ?
#
loop_
_entity_poly.entity_id
_entity_poly.type
_entity_poly.pdbx_seq_one_letter_code
_entity_poly.pdbx_strand_id
1 'polypeptide(L)'
;MEKKSVLLVWWRKIVNHFCKSEVEKRIEETEMPPKTKKLTESVECFLKSRYDFRYNILTEETEFRSMEQVEEGFLPINQRVLNTLCLEAHESGIPCWDRDLSRCIYSTRIAEYHPFRLYLDELPTWDGIDRLVDLARRVSTDSAWVKEFHIWMLGMTAQWRGIM
;
A
#
# COMPACT_ATOMS: atom_id res chain seq x y z
N MET A 1 40.50 30.15 -18.32
CA MET A 1 39.54 28.99 -18.28
C MET A 1 38.37 29.19 -17.31
N GLU A 2 38.16 30.35 -16.70
CA GLU A 2 37.14 30.62 -15.66
C GLU A 2 35.74 31.08 -16.13
N LYS A 3 35.66 31.65 -17.36
CA LYS A 3 34.37 32.23 -17.83
C LYS A 3 33.28 31.26 -18.19
N LYS A 4 33.59 29.97 -18.48
CA LYS A 4 32.60 28.93 -18.80
C LYS A 4 31.85 28.39 -17.56
N SER A 5 32.44 28.45 -16.39
CA SER A 5 31.85 27.99 -15.14
C SER A 5 30.73 28.93 -14.63
N VAL A 6 30.93 30.23 -14.75
CA VAL A 6 29.95 31.24 -14.26
C VAL A 6 28.67 31.25 -15.10
N LEU A 7 28.78 31.10 -16.43
CA LEU A 7 27.62 31.02 -17.33
C LEU A 7 26.76 29.76 -17.07
N LEU A 8 27.38 28.62 -16.78
CA LEU A 8 26.66 27.36 -16.45
C LEU A 8 25.91 27.47 -15.12
N VAL A 9 26.53 28.10 -14.12
CA VAL A 9 25.88 28.35 -12.81
C VAL A 9 24.72 29.31 -12.93
N TRP A 10 24.89 30.36 -13.74
CA TRP A 10 23.84 31.34 -13.99
C TRP A 10 22.66 30.74 -14.79
N TRP A 11 22.96 29.95 -15.83
CA TRP A 11 21.96 29.23 -16.61
C TRP A 11 21.16 28.23 -15.74
N ARG A 12 21.83 27.52 -14.86
CA ARG A 12 21.19 26.56 -13.93
C ARG A 12 20.25 27.25 -12.93
N LYS A 13 20.61 28.48 -12.49
CA LYS A 13 19.72 29.30 -11.63
C LYS A 13 18.49 29.78 -12.37
N ILE A 14 18.63 30.19 -13.63
CA ILE A 14 17.49 30.64 -14.45
C ILE A 14 16.56 29.49 -14.77
N VAL A 15 17.09 28.35 -15.22
CA VAL A 15 16.29 27.17 -15.53
C VAL A 15 15.55 26.66 -14.28
N ASN A 16 16.21 26.62 -13.13
CA ASN A 16 15.56 26.22 -11.88
C ASN A 16 14.48 27.23 -11.42
N HIS A 17 14.71 28.53 -11.64
CA HIS A 17 13.71 29.54 -11.30
C HIS A 17 12.49 29.48 -12.24
N PHE A 18 12.71 29.29 -13.53
CA PHE A 18 11.64 29.15 -14.52
C PHE A 18 10.84 27.83 -14.29
N CYS A 19 11.54 26.71 -14.09
CA CYS A 19 10.91 25.43 -13.83
C CYS A 19 10.09 25.43 -12.52
N LYS A 20 10.61 26.10 -11.48
CA LYS A 20 9.90 26.23 -10.20
C LYS A 20 8.66 27.11 -10.33
N SER A 21 8.72 28.22 -11.08
CA SER A 21 7.57 29.10 -11.30
C SER A 21 6.48 28.46 -12.17
N GLU A 22 6.84 27.63 -13.16
CA GLU A 22 5.87 26.90 -13.97
C GLU A 22 5.23 25.73 -13.20
N VAL A 23 6.01 25.05 -12.35
CA VAL A 23 5.48 24.01 -11.48
C VAL A 23 4.55 24.59 -10.41
N GLU A 24 4.93 25.72 -9.80
CA GLU A 24 4.07 26.42 -8.84
C GLU A 24 2.78 26.93 -9.50
N LYS A 25 2.83 27.51 -10.72
CA LYS A 25 1.63 27.89 -11.47
C LYS A 25 0.75 26.71 -11.86
N ARG A 26 1.34 25.57 -12.27
CA ARG A 26 0.58 24.33 -12.54
C ARG A 26 -0.06 23.76 -11.29
N ILE A 27 0.56 23.88 -10.14
CA ILE A 27 0.00 23.46 -8.86
C ILE A 27 -1.18 24.37 -8.47
N GLU A 28 -1.05 25.70 -8.66
CA GLU A 28 -2.15 26.65 -8.41
C GLU A 28 -3.33 26.47 -9.39
N GLU A 29 -3.06 26.15 -10.67
CA GLU A 29 -4.11 25.86 -11.66
C GLU A 29 -4.80 24.49 -11.43
N THR A 30 -4.19 23.57 -10.66
CA THR A 30 -4.73 22.24 -10.38
C THR A 30 -5.37 22.15 -8.98
N GLU A 31 -5.49 23.26 -8.26
CA GLU A 31 -6.24 23.25 -7.00
C GLU A 31 -7.72 22.94 -7.28
N MET A 32 -8.16 21.79 -6.76
CA MET A 32 -9.57 21.42 -6.80
C MET A 32 -10.43 22.54 -6.22
N PRO A 33 -11.62 22.83 -6.80
CA PRO A 33 -12.53 23.82 -6.25
C PRO A 33 -12.70 23.61 -4.74
N PRO A 34 -12.76 24.66 -3.92
CA PRO A 34 -12.79 24.55 -2.46
C PRO A 34 -13.94 23.68 -1.91
N LYS A 35 -15.03 23.56 -2.65
CA LYS A 35 -16.13 22.63 -2.31
C LYS A 35 -15.75 21.17 -2.48
N THR A 36 -14.99 20.82 -3.52
CA THR A 36 -14.52 19.44 -3.78
C THR A 36 -13.45 19.03 -2.79
N LYS A 37 -12.55 19.95 -2.41
CA LYS A 37 -11.53 19.70 -1.39
C LYS A 37 -12.18 19.38 -0.05
N LYS A 38 -13.17 20.16 0.39
CA LYS A 38 -13.93 19.91 1.63
C LYS A 38 -14.65 18.56 1.60
N LEU A 39 -15.25 18.20 0.45
CA LEU A 39 -15.94 16.91 0.31
C LEU A 39 -14.96 15.74 0.43
N THR A 40 -13.81 15.79 -0.24
CA THR A 40 -12.79 14.75 -0.16
C THR A 40 -12.28 14.57 1.28
N GLU A 41 -12.00 15.68 1.98
CA GLU A 41 -11.58 15.65 3.38
C GLU A 41 -12.66 15.03 4.29
N SER A 42 -13.94 15.36 4.07
CA SER A 42 -15.05 14.79 4.82
C SER A 42 -15.20 13.28 4.59
N VAL A 43 -15.08 12.84 3.33
CA VAL A 43 -15.12 11.41 2.97
C VAL A 43 -13.94 10.66 3.61
N GLU A 44 -12.73 11.19 3.52
CA GLU A 44 -11.56 10.56 4.14
C GLU A 44 -11.67 10.48 5.67
N CYS A 45 -12.17 11.54 6.30
CA CYS A 45 -12.38 11.57 7.75
C CYS A 45 -13.41 10.51 8.16
N PHE A 46 -14.52 10.42 7.44
CA PHE A 46 -15.55 9.40 7.65
C PHE A 46 -14.97 7.98 7.53
N LEU A 47 -14.29 7.69 6.41
CA LEU A 47 -13.71 6.37 6.17
C LEU A 47 -12.71 5.99 7.27
N LYS A 48 -11.77 6.88 7.60
CA LYS A 48 -10.73 6.63 8.61
C LYS A 48 -11.26 6.55 10.03
N SER A 49 -12.43 7.13 10.32
CA SER A 49 -13.03 7.06 11.67
C SER A 49 -13.75 5.74 11.96
N ARG A 50 -14.13 4.99 10.92
CA ARG A 50 -14.94 3.76 11.08
C ARG A 50 -14.27 2.52 10.54
N TYR A 51 -13.34 2.68 9.58
CA TYR A 51 -12.76 1.58 8.84
C TYR A 51 -11.25 1.72 8.74
N ASP A 52 -10.59 0.58 8.77
CA ASP A 52 -9.17 0.43 8.43
C ASP A 52 -9.07 -0.16 7.03
N PHE A 53 -8.19 0.40 6.20
CA PHE A 53 -8.02 -0.01 4.80
C PHE A 53 -6.56 -0.36 4.53
N ARG A 54 -6.35 -1.36 3.67
CA ARG A 54 -5.03 -1.71 3.16
C ARG A 54 -5.14 -2.23 1.73
N TYR A 55 -4.11 -2.04 0.94
CA TYR A 55 -4.02 -2.56 -0.42
C TYR A 55 -3.10 -3.77 -0.47
N ASN A 56 -3.64 -4.93 -0.85
CA ASN A 56 -2.90 -6.17 -0.99
C ASN A 56 -2.22 -6.19 -2.35
N ILE A 57 -0.88 -6.06 -2.37
CA ILE A 57 -0.12 -6.01 -3.63
C ILE A 57 -0.03 -7.33 -4.38
N LEU A 58 -0.42 -8.47 -3.78
CA LEU A 58 -0.43 -9.76 -4.44
C LEU A 58 -1.75 -10.08 -5.13
N THR A 59 -2.87 -9.68 -4.52
CA THR A 59 -4.21 -9.87 -5.10
C THR A 59 -4.67 -8.66 -5.89
N GLU A 60 -3.94 -7.53 -5.78
CA GLU A 60 -4.31 -6.25 -6.38
C GLU A 60 -5.70 -5.76 -5.90
N GLU A 61 -6.06 -6.11 -4.66
CA GLU A 61 -7.35 -5.75 -4.07
C GLU A 61 -7.17 -4.83 -2.86
N THR A 62 -8.10 -3.88 -2.72
CA THR A 62 -8.23 -3.14 -1.48
C THR A 62 -9.05 -3.95 -0.50
N GLU A 63 -8.53 -4.14 0.70
CA GLU A 63 -9.17 -4.80 1.80
C GLU A 63 -9.58 -3.77 2.86
N PHE A 64 -10.64 -4.05 3.58
CA PHE A 64 -11.14 -3.21 4.66
C PHE A 64 -11.49 -4.03 5.89
N ARG A 65 -11.50 -3.36 7.03
CA ARG A 65 -11.94 -3.91 8.31
C ARG A 65 -12.70 -2.83 9.07
N SER A 66 -13.84 -3.18 9.68
CA SER A 66 -14.51 -2.30 10.63
C SER A 66 -13.68 -2.14 11.90
N MET A 67 -13.55 -0.92 12.40
CA MET A 67 -12.89 -0.67 13.69
C MET A 67 -13.69 -1.20 14.88
N GLU A 68 -14.99 -1.42 14.71
CA GLU A 68 -15.85 -2.02 15.74
C GLU A 68 -15.73 -3.55 15.78
N GLN A 69 -15.32 -4.19 14.67
CA GLN A 69 -15.25 -5.65 14.49
C GLN A 69 -13.83 -6.09 14.14
N VAL A 70 -12.85 -5.71 14.95
CA VAL A 70 -11.43 -5.98 14.69
C VAL A 70 -11.12 -7.47 14.60
N GLU A 71 -11.89 -8.34 15.25
CA GLU A 71 -11.71 -9.79 15.27
C GLU A 71 -12.05 -10.47 13.94
N GLU A 72 -12.88 -9.85 13.10
CA GLU A 72 -13.29 -10.44 11.80
C GLU A 72 -12.18 -10.41 10.73
N GLY A 73 -11.09 -9.68 10.97
CA GLY A 73 -10.00 -9.54 10.02
C GLY A 73 -10.34 -8.60 8.85
N PHE A 74 -9.46 -8.60 7.85
CA PHE A 74 -9.65 -7.78 6.64
C PHE A 74 -10.39 -8.58 5.58
N LEU A 75 -11.35 -7.93 4.92
CA LEU A 75 -12.16 -8.48 3.84
C LEU A 75 -11.98 -7.66 2.56
N PRO A 76 -12.00 -8.27 1.37
CA PRO A 76 -11.91 -7.55 0.12
C PRO A 76 -13.14 -6.68 -0.12
N ILE A 77 -12.92 -5.49 -0.68
CA ILE A 77 -14.01 -4.57 -1.03
C ILE A 77 -14.66 -5.01 -2.34
N ASN A 78 -15.97 -5.15 -2.30
CA ASN A 78 -16.79 -5.40 -3.45
C ASN A 78 -17.85 -4.29 -3.63
N GLN A 79 -18.61 -4.32 -4.74
CA GLN A 79 -19.63 -3.30 -5.03
C GLN A 79 -20.70 -3.18 -3.93
N ARG A 80 -21.07 -4.29 -3.30
CA ARG A 80 -22.04 -4.28 -2.21
C ARG A 80 -21.53 -3.51 -0.99
N VAL A 81 -20.27 -3.69 -0.64
CA VAL A 81 -19.61 -2.95 0.45
C VAL A 81 -19.54 -1.46 0.10
N LEU A 82 -19.11 -1.11 -1.12
CA LEU A 82 -19.09 0.28 -1.57
C LEU A 82 -20.44 0.97 -1.45
N ASN A 83 -21.52 0.29 -1.83
CA ASN A 83 -22.86 0.82 -1.71
C ASN A 83 -23.25 1.04 -0.23
N THR A 84 -22.88 0.11 0.66
CA THR A 84 -23.10 0.24 2.11
C THR A 84 -22.35 1.46 2.66
N LEU A 85 -21.08 1.60 2.33
CA LEU A 85 -20.26 2.76 2.75
C LEU A 85 -20.85 4.09 2.25
N CYS A 86 -21.42 4.10 1.05
CA CYS A 86 -22.07 5.28 0.50
C CYS A 86 -23.35 5.66 1.28
N LEU A 87 -24.17 4.68 1.62
CA LEU A 87 -25.37 4.90 2.44
C LEU A 87 -25.02 5.42 3.83
N GLU A 88 -24.03 4.82 4.49
CA GLU A 88 -23.57 5.26 5.81
C GLU A 88 -22.95 6.68 5.80
N ALA A 89 -22.25 7.04 4.72
CA ALA A 89 -21.75 8.40 4.53
C ALA A 89 -22.91 9.40 4.41
N HIS A 90 -23.96 9.05 3.66
CA HIS A 90 -25.19 9.88 3.55
C HIS A 90 -25.90 10.02 4.89
N GLU A 91 -26.05 8.94 5.65
CA GLU A 91 -26.61 8.96 7.00
C GLU A 91 -25.81 9.86 7.96
N SER A 92 -24.50 9.95 7.71
CA SER A 92 -23.60 10.85 8.43
C SER A 92 -23.63 12.30 7.91
N GLY A 93 -24.53 12.61 6.94
CA GLY A 93 -24.71 13.95 6.39
C GLY A 93 -23.66 14.36 5.33
N ILE A 94 -22.90 13.41 4.79
CA ILE A 94 -21.88 13.67 3.76
C ILE A 94 -22.52 13.49 2.37
N PRO A 95 -22.65 14.55 1.54
CA PRO A 95 -23.27 14.47 0.22
C PRO A 95 -22.27 13.96 -0.83
N CYS A 96 -21.79 12.72 -0.68
CA CYS A 96 -20.86 12.08 -1.61
C CYS A 96 -21.59 11.06 -2.50
N TRP A 97 -20.97 10.75 -3.65
CA TRP A 97 -21.38 9.67 -4.53
C TRP A 97 -20.46 8.46 -4.34
N ASP A 98 -20.92 7.28 -4.77
CA ASP A 98 -20.11 6.05 -4.82
C ASP A 98 -18.75 6.26 -5.49
N ARG A 99 -18.71 7.09 -6.55
CA ARG A 99 -17.48 7.48 -7.25
C ARG A 99 -16.48 8.24 -6.37
N ASP A 100 -16.96 9.06 -5.44
CA ASP A 100 -16.08 9.84 -4.55
C ASP A 100 -15.45 8.92 -3.50
N LEU A 101 -16.22 7.98 -2.97
CA LEU A 101 -15.72 6.91 -2.10
C LEU A 101 -14.73 6.00 -2.82
N SER A 102 -15.08 5.53 -4.03
CA SER A 102 -14.20 4.68 -4.84
C SER A 102 -12.86 5.34 -5.12
N ARG A 103 -12.83 6.64 -5.43
CA ARG A 103 -11.58 7.40 -5.64
C ARG A 103 -10.71 7.46 -4.41
N CYS A 104 -11.29 7.56 -3.21
CA CYS A 104 -10.51 7.51 -1.97
C CYS A 104 -9.98 6.12 -1.70
N ILE A 105 -10.82 5.09 -1.84
CA ILE A 105 -10.53 3.69 -1.49
C ILE A 105 -9.53 3.04 -2.46
N TYR A 106 -9.64 3.33 -3.76
CA TYR A 106 -8.75 2.77 -4.80
C TYR A 106 -7.60 3.71 -5.19
N SER A 107 -7.28 4.69 -4.35
CA SER A 107 -6.14 5.57 -4.56
C SER A 107 -4.89 5.08 -3.83
N THR A 108 -3.73 5.58 -4.26
CA THR A 108 -2.45 5.35 -3.57
C THR A 108 -2.36 5.95 -2.16
N ARG A 109 -3.45 6.56 -1.66
CA ARG A 109 -3.56 7.01 -0.28
C ARG A 109 -3.80 5.87 0.71
N ILE A 110 -4.26 4.72 0.21
CA ILE A 110 -4.37 3.50 0.99
C ILE A 110 -3.00 2.84 1.06
N ALA A 111 -2.58 2.45 2.26
CA ALA A 111 -1.29 1.84 2.49
C ALA A 111 -1.20 0.47 1.83
N GLU A 112 -0.13 0.26 1.07
CA GLU A 112 0.18 -1.03 0.47
C GLU A 112 0.76 -1.98 1.52
N TYR A 113 0.41 -3.26 1.43
CA TYR A 113 1.05 -4.30 2.23
C TYR A 113 1.32 -5.55 1.40
N HIS A 114 2.36 -6.25 1.79
CA HIS A 114 2.74 -7.53 1.21
C HIS A 114 2.44 -8.64 2.24
N PRO A 115 1.46 -9.53 2.00
CA PRO A 115 1.03 -10.53 2.98
C PRO A 115 2.17 -11.40 3.51
N PHE A 116 3.02 -11.92 2.61
CA PHE A 116 4.14 -12.76 3.01
C PHE A 116 5.20 -12.01 3.80
N ARG A 117 5.47 -10.74 3.45
CA ARG A 117 6.42 -9.92 4.22
C ARG A 117 5.89 -9.67 5.62
N LEU A 118 4.62 -9.26 5.73
CA LEU A 118 3.97 -9.07 7.03
C LEU A 118 4.06 -10.33 7.89
N TYR A 119 3.67 -11.48 7.31
CA TYR A 119 3.75 -12.77 8.01
C TYR A 119 5.18 -13.10 8.48
N LEU A 120 6.20 -12.91 7.62
CA LEU A 120 7.59 -13.21 7.96
C LEU A 120 8.15 -12.26 9.02
N ASP A 121 7.72 -10.99 9.00
CA ASP A 121 8.18 -9.98 9.96
C ASP A 121 7.53 -10.16 11.35
N GLU A 122 6.34 -10.80 11.41
CA GLU A 122 5.63 -11.12 12.65
C GLU A 122 6.09 -12.46 13.29
N LEU A 123 6.92 -13.25 12.59
CA LEU A 123 7.43 -14.50 13.14
C LEU A 123 8.29 -14.24 14.40
N PRO A 124 8.18 -15.09 15.41
CA PRO A 124 9.03 -15.00 16.59
C PRO A 124 10.49 -15.23 16.22
N THR A 125 11.39 -14.72 17.06
CA THR A 125 12.84 -14.94 16.90
C THR A 125 13.12 -16.44 16.82
N TRP A 126 13.97 -16.85 15.88
CA TRP A 126 14.33 -18.25 15.69
C TRP A 126 15.00 -18.82 16.96
N ASP A 127 14.50 -19.97 17.39
CA ASP A 127 14.97 -20.67 18.59
C ASP A 127 16.20 -21.57 18.35
N GLY A 128 16.77 -21.55 17.14
CA GLY A 128 17.94 -22.35 16.78
C GLY A 128 17.62 -23.80 16.37
N ILE A 129 16.35 -24.22 16.35
CA ILE A 129 15.96 -25.59 16.02
C ILE A 129 15.62 -25.68 14.53
N ASP A 130 16.33 -26.55 13.80
CA ASP A 130 16.05 -26.84 12.39
C ASP A 130 14.90 -27.86 12.27
N ARG A 131 13.68 -27.30 12.08
CA ARG A 131 12.46 -28.10 11.88
C ARG A 131 12.27 -28.55 10.44
N LEU A 132 13.02 -27.99 9.48
CA LEU A 132 12.88 -28.35 8.06
C LEU A 132 13.38 -29.76 7.79
N VAL A 133 14.46 -30.16 8.43
CA VAL A 133 14.99 -31.53 8.33
C VAL A 133 13.98 -32.55 8.83
N ASP A 134 13.37 -32.31 9.97
CA ASP A 134 12.37 -33.18 10.53
C ASP A 134 11.09 -33.25 9.68
N LEU A 135 10.68 -32.13 9.11
CA LEU A 135 9.55 -32.07 8.18
C LEU A 135 9.86 -32.87 6.89
N ALA A 136 11.03 -32.68 6.30
CA ALA A 136 11.46 -33.41 5.10
C ALA A 136 11.49 -34.91 5.32
N ARG A 137 11.97 -35.37 6.49
CA ARG A 137 12.07 -36.81 6.86
C ARG A 137 10.72 -37.47 7.03
N ARG A 138 9.63 -36.74 7.22
CA ARG A 138 8.28 -37.31 7.23
C ARG A 138 7.83 -37.84 5.86
N VAL A 139 8.42 -37.32 4.78
CA VAL A 139 8.16 -37.75 3.41
C VAL A 139 9.15 -38.81 2.97
N SER A 140 10.46 -38.58 3.17
CA SER A 140 11.52 -39.54 2.83
C SER A 140 12.74 -39.33 3.72
N THR A 141 13.39 -40.43 4.07
CA THR A 141 14.67 -40.43 4.81
C THR A 141 15.89 -40.35 3.90
N ASP A 142 15.69 -40.26 2.57
CA ASP A 142 16.77 -40.06 1.61
C ASP A 142 17.48 -38.75 1.85
N SER A 143 18.79 -38.80 1.97
CA SER A 143 19.61 -37.62 2.22
C SER A 143 19.60 -36.61 1.08
N ALA A 144 19.45 -37.06 -0.16
CA ALA A 144 19.32 -36.17 -1.33
C ALA A 144 17.99 -35.40 -1.25
N TRP A 145 16.89 -36.11 -0.95
CA TRP A 145 15.59 -35.47 -0.73
C TRP A 145 15.63 -34.42 0.36
N VAL A 146 16.19 -34.72 1.52
CA VAL A 146 16.26 -33.80 2.66
C VAL A 146 17.02 -32.52 2.26
N LYS A 147 18.13 -32.65 1.54
CA LYS A 147 18.95 -31.54 1.06
C LYS A 147 18.17 -30.67 0.04
N GLU A 148 17.57 -31.29 -0.97
CA GLU A 148 16.84 -30.59 -2.02
C GLU A 148 15.60 -29.89 -1.45
N PHE A 149 14.89 -30.51 -0.53
CA PHE A 149 13.77 -29.89 0.17
C PHE A 149 14.20 -28.63 0.94
N HIS A 150 15.35 -28.67 1.62
CA HIS A 150 15.89 -27.50 2.32
C HIS A 150 16.20 -26.36 1.35
N ILE A 151 16.87 -26.64 0.23
CA ILE A 151 17.18 -25.65 -0.82
C ILE A 151 15.90 -25.05 -1.40
N TRP A 152 14.89 -25.89 -1.68
CA TRP A 152 13.61 -25.45 -2.20
C TRP A 152 12.89 -24.50 -1.22
N MET A 153 12.84 -24.82 0.05
CA MET A 153 12.24 -23.98 1.10
C MET A 153 12.96 -22.64 1.23
N LEU A 154 14.29 -22.60 1.17
CA LEU A 154 15.06 -21.38 1.17
C LEU A 154 14.74 -20.52 -0.07
N GLY A 155 14.70 -21.13 -1.26
CA GLY A 155 14.34 -20.42 -2.50
C GLY A 155 12.93 -19.82 -2.45
N MET A 156 11.96 -20.58 -1.95
CA MET A 156 10.58 -20.11 -1.77
C MET A 156 10.52 -18.91 -0.81
N THR A 157 11.22 -18.99 0.32
CA THR A 157 11.26 -17.88 1.30
C THR A 157 11.95 -16.64 0.74
N ALA A 158 13.05 -16.82 -0.03
CA ALA A 158 13.73 -15.73 -0.71
C ALA A 158 12.81 -15.03 -1.72
N GLN A 159 12.02 -15.80 -2.48
CA GLN A 159 11.03 -15.27 -3.41
C GLN A 159 9.94 -14.46 -2.68
N TRP A 160 9.42 -14.96 -1.56
CA TRP A 160 8.45 -14.22 -0.75
C TRP A 160 8.97 -12.89 -0.22
N ARG A 161 10.28 -12.82 0.03
CA ARG A 161 10.96 -11.58 0.46
C ARG A 161 11.35 -10.66 -0.71
N GLY A 162 11.18 -11.09 -1.95
CA GLY A 162 11.57 -10.32 -3.13
C GLY A 162 13.09 -10.17 -3.28
N ILE A 163 13.88 -11.18 -2.85
CA ILE A 163 15.36 -11.16 -2.88
C ILE A 163 15.88 -11.77 -4.19
N MET A 164 15.05 -12.10 -5.15
CA MET A 164 15.46 -12.60 -6.47
C MET A 164 15.41 -11.52 -7.52
#